data_826aa3658daa589448b28abf6b68aa2d
#
_entry.id   826aa3658daa589448b28abf6b68aa2d
#
_cell.length_a   1.000
_cell.length_b   1.000
_cell.length_c   1.000
_cell.angle_alpha   90.00
_cell.angle_beta   90.00
_cell.angle_gamma   90.00
#
_symmetry.space_group_name_H-M   'P 1'
#
loop_
_entity.id
_entity.type
_entity.pdbx_description
1 polymer ?
#
loop_
_entity_poly.entity_id
_entity_poly.type
_entity_poly.pdbx_seq_one_letter_code
_entity_poly.pdbx_strand_id
1 'polypeptide(L)'
;QKIFKHTLFGKAPHLMTKNQCLHSSSMNRNHAKEQLFSENQHFKLLQFYPPLFQHLFLSIKKHFQSRLFFATFAHININTKTYKTMIRYFQQQDEDSVIRIWLEASAIAHSFIPRSYWESKIPDMRNKYLPQSQTLIHEDEHTNEVTGFISLINNYIAALFVPPDRQGQGIGQTLMAHVKQQHPELELNVYAENTQALAFYKRQGFTVTREQTDEQTGRQEFTMKYQRGA
;
A
#
# COMPACT_ATOMS: atom_id res chain seq x y z
N GLN A 1 17.14 11.64 -22.81
CA GLN A 1 17.46 10.94 -21.52
C GLN A 1 16.66 11.46 -20.31
N LYS A 2 15.78 12.45 -20.45
CA LYS A 2 14.99 13.04 -19.35
C LYS A 2 13.55 12.52 -19.26
N ILE A 3 13.20 11.48 -19.99
CA ILE A 3 11.84 11.24 -20.47
C ILE A 3 10.87 10.56 -19.48
N PHE A 4 11.35 9.94 -18.39
CA PHE A 4 10.46 9.15 -17.50
C PHE A 4 10.38 9.62 -16.04
N LYS A 5 11.13 10.68 -15.71
CA LYS A 5 11.23 11.15 -14.33
C LYS A 5 9.98 11.87 -13.80
N HIS A 6 9.07 12.30 -14.69
CA HIS A 6 7.97 13.15 -14.28
C HIS A 6 6.65 12.44 -14.07
N THR A 7 6.41 11.29 -14.69
CA THR A 7 5.09 10.66 -14.66
C THR A 7 4.99 9.47 -13.70
N LEU A 8 6.09 8.72 -13.55
CA LEU A 8 6.18 7.63 -12.58
C LEU A 8 7.25 7.91 -11.52
N PHE A 9 8.28 8.67 -11.91
CA PHE A 9 9.43 8.98 -11.08
C PHE A 9 9.70 10.48 -11.19
N GLY A 10 9.08 11.29 -10.36
CA GLY A 10 9.39 12.72 -10.25
C GLY A 10 10.90 12.97 -10.00
N LYS A 11 11.37 14.20 -10.17
CA LYS A 11 12.77 14.58 -9.94
C LYS A 11 13.20 14.13 -8.55
N ALA A 12 13.99 13.05 -8.48
CA ALA A 12 14.74 12.75 -7.27
C ALA A 12 15.74 13.87 -7.03
N PRO A 13 15.89 14.39 -5.80
CA PRO A 13 16.96 15.31 -5.48
C PRO A 13 18.31 14.65 -5.76
N HIS A 14 19.28 15.43 -6.20
CA HIS A 14 20.64 15.01 -6.50
C HIS A 14 21.22 14.11 -5.42
N LEU A 15 21.61 12.91 -5.81
CA LEU A 15 22.31 11.94 -4.97
C LEU A 15 23.69 12.49 -4.59
N MET A 16 23.91 12.77 -3.33
CA MET A 16 25.26 12.72 -2.74
C MET A 16 25.56 11.28 -2.33
N THR A 17 26.56 10.71 -2.98
CA THR A 17 27.19 9.46 -2.60
C THR A 17 27.89 9.58 -1.25
N LYS A 18 27.59 8.72 -0.29
CA LYS A 18 28.59 8.23 0.68
C LYS A 18 28.20 6.86 1.23
N ASN A 19 29.11 5.93 0.96
CA ASN A 19 29.25 4.64 1.63
C ASN A 19 29.33 4.80 3.15
N GLN A 20 28.66 3.90 3.88
CA GLN A 20 29.31 3.21 5.00
C GLN A 20 28.51 1.98 5.41
N CYS A 21 29.20 0.85 5.28
CA CYS A 21 28.91 -0.41 5.99
C CYS A 21 29.15 -0.27 7.48
N LEU A 22 28.42 -1.07 8.29
CA LEU A 22 28.99 -1.98 9.29
C LEU A 22 27.86 -2.56 10.17
N HIS A 23 27.71 -3.87 10.11
CA HIS A 23 27.80 -4.89 11.17
C HIS A 23 27.09 -4.65 12.52
N SER A 24 26.21 -5.49 12.99
CA SER A 24 26.41 -6.81 13.63
C SER A 24 25.11 -7.23 14.33
N SER A 25 24.64 -8.40 14.06
CA SER A 25 24.69 -9.64 14.85
C SER A 25 24.05 -9.62 16.25
N SER A 26 23.16 -10.50 16.41
CA SER A 26 23.01 -11.60 17.38
C SER A 26 21.62 -11.70 18.01
N MET A 27 20.98 -12.77 17.68
CA MET A 27 20.54 -13.88 18.58
C MET A 27 19.93 -13.49 19.93
N ASN A 28 18.67 -13.81 20.17
CA ASN A 28 18.40 -14.88 21.14
C ASN A 28 16.98 -15.47 21.03
N ARG A 29 16.93 -16.73 21.39
CA ARG A 29 15.80 -17.67 21.33
C ARG A 29 15.01 -17.66 22.64
N ASN A 30 13.77 -18.22 22.53
CA ASN A 30 12.97 -18.92 23.53
C ASN A 30 12.15 -18.04 24.49
N HIS A 31 10.83 -18.11 24.45
CA HIS A 31 10.06 -19.13 25.19
C HIS A 31 8.56 -18.91 24.96
N ALA A 32 7.93 -20.00 24.64
CA ALA A 32 6.49 -20.16 24.74
C ALA A 32 6.02 -19.89 26.16
N LYS A 33 4.93 -19.13 26.30
CA LYS A 33 3.95 -19.32 27.37
C LYS A 33 2.59 -18.87 26.82
N GLU A 34 1.73 -19.83 26.64
CA GLU A 34 0.29 -19.63 26.67
C GLU A 34 -0.04 -18.89 27.97
N GLN A 35 -0.53 -17.66 27.84
CA GLN A 35 -1.18 -16.99 28.93
C GLN A 35 -2.57 -16.53 28.48
N LEU A 36 -3.54 -17.21 29.04
CA LEU A 36 -4.92 -16.81 29.30
C LEU A 36 -5.28 -15.43 28.77
N PHE A 37 -6.19 -15.42 27.80
CA PHE A 37 -6.90 -14.25 27.34
C PHE A 37 -7.58 -13.55 28.53
N SER A 38 -7.00 -12.46 28.98
CA SER A 38 -7.61 -11.63 30.00
C SER A 38 -8.77 -10.85 29.38
N GLU A 39 -9.84 -10.67 30.15
CA GLU A 39 -11.07 -9.96 29.78
C GLU A 39 -10.85 -8.56 29.18
N ASN A 40 -9.66 -7.97 29.38
CA ASN A 40 -9.28 -6.67 28.88
C ASN A 40 -8.97 -6.61 27.37
N GLN A 41 -8.70 -7.72 26.72
CA GLN A 41 -8.45 -7.75 25.28
C GLN A 41 -9.74 -7.60 24.44
N HIS A 42 -10.87 -8.09 24.94
CA HIS A 42 -12.16 -7.97 24.25
C HIS A 42 -12.71 -6.54 24.25
N PHE A 43 -12.33 -5.73 25.23
CA PHE A 43 -12.73 -4.32 25.29
C PHE A 43 -12.01 -3.44 24.24
N LYS A 44 -10.80 -3.81 23.83
CA LYS A 44 -10.05 -3.07 22.78
C LYS A 44 -10.60 -3.27 21.37
N LEU A 45 -11.32 -4.35 21.11
CA LEU A 45 -11.91 -4.60 19.79
C LEU A 45 -13.23 -3.83 19.57
N LEU A 46 -13.93 -3.47 20.63
CA LEU A 46 -15.21 -2.76 20.53
C LEU A 46 -15.09 -1.33 19.96
N GLN A 47 -13.94 -0.69 20.08
CA GLN A 47 -13.74 0.67 19.55
C GLN A 47 -13.71 0.75 18.01
N PHE A 48 -13.61 -0.39 17.32
CA PHE A 48 -13.62 -0.46 15.86
C PHE A 48 -15.02 -0.62 15.25
N TYR A 49 -16.07 -0.76 16.09
CA TYR A 49 -17.43 -0.87 15.61
C TYR A 49 -18.19 0.46 15.67
N PRO A 50 -19.14 0.70 14.75
CA PRO A 50 -19.95 1.92 14.76
C PRO A 50 -20.67 2.13 16.11
N PRO A 51 -20.89 3.38 16.54
CA PRO A 51 -21.48 3.70 17.85
C PRO A 51 -22.80 2.99 18.18
N LEU A 52 -23.61 2.73 17.16
CA LEU A 52 -24.88 2.00 17.29
C LEU A 52 -24.68 0.54 17.80
N PHE A 53 -23.62 -0.12 17.35
CA PHE A 53 -23.28 -1.47 17.77
C PHE A 53 -22.72 -1.53 19.19
N GLN A 54 -22.00 -0.50 19.60
CA GLN A 54 -21.46 -0.40 20.97
C GLN A 54 -22.59 -0.26 21.99
N HIS A 55 -23.60 0.56 21.68
CA HIS A 55 -24.79 0.73 22.54
C HIS A 55 -25.64 -0.53 22.62
N LEU A 56 -25.81 -1.23 21.50
CA LEU A 56 -26.57 -2.48 21.45
C LEU A 56 -25.88 -3.56 22.29
N PHE A 57 -24.55 -3.68 22.18
CA PHE A 57 -23.76 -4.65 22.94
C PHE A 57 -23.80 -4.38 24.47
N LEU A 58 -23.70 -3.12 24.87
CA LEU A 58 -23.79 -2.73 26.29
C LEU A 58 -25.19 -2.95 26.86
N SER A 59 -26.26 -2.74 26.06
CA SER A 59 -27.64 -2.98 26.46
C SER A 59 -27.95 -4.47 26.65
N ILE A 60 -27.43 -5.31 25.77
CA ILE A 60 -27.59 -6.77 25.82
C ILE A 60 -26.81 -7.36 27.01
N LYS A 61 -25.62 -6.84 27.33
CA LYS A 61 -24.81 -7.28 28.49
C LYS A 61 -25.54 -7.03 29.82
N LYS A 62 -26.38 -6.00 29.90
CA LYS A 62 -27.16 -5.67 31.11
C LYS A 62 -28.34 -6.62 31.39
N HIS A 63 -28.81 -7.35 30.36
CA HIS A 63 -30.03 -8.19 30.48
C HIS A 63 -29.80 -9.70 30.37
N PHE A 64 -28.54 -10.15 30.07
CA PHE A 64 -28.29 -11.56 29.83
C PHE A 64 -27.08 -12.07 30.59
N GLN A 65 -27.28 -12.50 31.83
CA GLN A 65 -26.32 -13.32 32.58
C GLN A 65 -26.57 -14.80 32.24
N SER A 66 -26.13 -15.26 31.07
CA SER A 66 -26.12 -16.69 30.82
C SER A 66 -24.94 -17.16 29.99
N ARG A 67 -24.29 -18.24 30.45
CA ARG A 67 -23.22 -18.96 29.78
C ARG A 67 -23.53 -19.37 28.33
N LEU A 68 -24.79 -19.40 27.94
CA LEU A 68 -25.22 -19.80 26.59
C LEU A 68 -24.91 -18.74 25.51
N PHE A 69 -24.83 -17.44 25.88
CA PHE A 69 -24.58 -16.38 24.91
C PHE A 69 -23.19 -16.47 24.30
N PHE A 70 -22.19 -16.88 25.08
CA PHE A 70 -20.82 -17.03 24.60
C PHE A 70 -20.65 -18.26 23.67
N ALA A 71 -21.42 -19.30 23.86
CA ALA A 71 -21.39 -20.49 23.00
C ALA A 71 -21.97 -20.20 21.60
N THR A 72 -23.02 -19.37 21.52
CA THR A 72 -23.64 -19.03 20.23
C THR A 72 -22.81 -18.08 19.39
N PHE A 73 -22.04 -17.18 20.01
CA PHE A 73 -21.11 -16.29 19.29
C PHE A 73 -19.86 -17.01 18.78
N ALA A 74 -19.43 -18.07 19.45
CA ALA A 74 -18.31 -18.91 19.02
C ALA A 74 -18.63 -19.73 17.75
N HIS A 75 -19.91 -19.86 17.38
CA HIS A 75 -20.37 -20.59 16.20
C HIS A 75 -20.79 -19.67 15.03
N ILE A 76 -20.71 -18.35 15.19
CA ILE A 76 -20.73 -17.46 14.04
C ILE A 76 -19.32 -17.56 13.42
N ASN A 77 -19.15 -18.62 12.67
CA ASN A 77 -18.06 -18.77 11.74
C ASN A 77 -18.27 -17.70 10.65
N ILE A 78 -17.97 -16.43 10.99
CA ILE A 78 -17.74 -15.43 9.98
C ILE A 78 -16.51 -15.97 9.24
N ASN A 79 -16.79 -16.59 8.13
CA ASN A 79 -15.78 -17.01 7.16
C ASN A 79 -15.18 -15.71 6.56
N THR A 80 -14.64 -14.87 7.43
CA THR A 80 -13.69 -13.85 7.05
C THR A 80 -12.49 -14.68 6.60
N LYS A 81 -12.47 -14.94 5.29
CA LYS A 81 -11.29 -15.37 4.60
C LYS A 81 -10.25 -14.32 4.97
N THR A 82 -9.55 -14.56 6.08
CA THR A 82 -8.41 -13.75 6.50
C THR A 82 -7.37 -14.02 5.43
N TYR A 83 -7.40 -13.20 4.38
CA TYR A 83 -6.32 -13.18 3.40
C TYR A 83 -5.12 -12.68 4.19
N LYS A 84 -4.33 -13.62 4.69
CA LYS A 84 -3.04 -13.31 5.25
C LYS A 84 -2.19 -12.91 4.04
N THR A 85 -2.07 -11.60 3.84
CA THR A 85 -1.35 -11.02 2.73
C THR A 85 0.08 -10.78 3.18
N MET A 86 1.04 -11.14 2.36
CA MET A 86 2.44 -10.93 2.62
C MET A 86 2.97 -9.75 1.83
N ILE A 87 3.64 -8.81 2.50
CA ILE A 87 4.45 -7.79 1.82
C ILE A 87 5.91 -8.24 1.90
N ARG A 88 6.54 -8.33 0.74
CA ARG A 88 7.95 -8.67 0.59
C ARG A 88 8.65 -7.80 -0.44
N TYR A 89 9.97 -7.83 -0.42
CA TYR A 89 10.75 -7.18 -1.47
C TYR A 89 10.57 -7.88 -2.82
N PHE A 90 10.63 -7.09 -3.88
CA PHE A 90 10.67 -7.54 -5.26
C PHE A 90 11.82 -8.53 -5.48
N GLN A 91 11.57 -9.56 -6.27
CA GLN A 91 12.53 -10.53 -6.78
C GLN A 91 12.46 -10.56 -8.31
N GLN A 92 13.52 -10.97 -8.97
CA GLN A 92 13.58 -10.96 -10.45
C GLN A 92 12.45 -11.77 -11.11
N GLN A 93 12.00 -12.81 -10.45
CA GLN A 93 10.86 -13.63 -10.92
C GLN A 93 9.51 -12.87 -10.94
N ASP A 94 9.39 -11.76 -10.24
CA ASP A 94 8.17 -10.94 -10.17
C ASP A 94 8.06 -9.98 -11.35
N GLU A 95 9.15 -9.78 -12.10
CA GLU A 95 9.27 -8.73 -13.10
C GLU A 95 8.12 -8.73 -14.11
N ASP A 96 7.81 -9.88 -14.69
CA ASP A 96 6.74 -9.98 -15.68
C ASP A 96 5.36 -9.65 -15.08
N SER A 97 5.11 -10.08 -13.85
CA SER A 97 3.88 -9.75 -13.12
C SER A 97 3.77 -8.26 -12.83
N VAL A 98 4.85 -7.64 -12.37
CA VAL A 98 4.93 -6.19 -12.09
C VAL A 98 4.71 -5.38 -13.37
N ILE A 99 5.36 -5.75 -14.47
CA ILE A 99 5.20 -5.09 -15.78
C ILE A 99 3.75 -5.20 -16.27
N ARG A 100 3.16 -6.38 -16.20
CA ARG A 100 1.77 -6.60 -16.60
C ARG A 100 0.81 -5.74 -15.77
N ILE A 101 0.93 -5.77 -14.44
CA ILE A 101 0.09 -4.98 -13.52
C ILE A 101 0.23 -3.49 -13.81
N TRP A 102 1.47 -3.02 -13.98
CA TRP A 102 1.75 -1.63 -14.31
C TRP A 102 1.11 -1.20 -15.63
N LEU A 103 1.27 -1.98 -16.69
CA LEU A 103 0.75 -1.65 -18.01
C LEU A 103 -0.78 -1.62 -18.03
N GLU A 104 -1.42 -2.66 -17.48
CA GLU A 104 -2.88 -2.78 -17.46
C GLU A 104 -3.52 -1.68 -16.62
N ALA A 105 -3.01 -1.46 -15.42
CA ALA A 105 -3.53 -0.43 -14.53
C ALA A 105 -3.26 0.97 -15.07
N SER A 106 -2.10 1.24 -15.68
CA SER A 106 -1.80 2.54 -16.30
C SER A 106 -2.73 2.85 -17.47
N ALA A 107 -2.97 1.88 -18.36
CA ALA A 107 -3.84 2.07 -19.51
C ALA A 107 -5.29 2.41 -19.12
N ILE A 108 -5.77 1.90 -17.98
CA ILE A 108 -7.10 2.18 -17.46
C ILE A 108 -7.12 3.50 -16.67
N ALA A 109 -6.21 3.64 -15.71
CA ALA A 109 -6.16 4.81 -14.83
C ALA A 109 -5.82 6.12 -15.56
N HIS A 110 -5.13 6.01 -16.69
CA HIS A 110 -4.70 7.13 -17.52
C HIS A 110 -5.22 6.98 -18.96
N SER A 111 -6.50 6.69 -19.12
CA SER A 111 -7.15 6.50 -20.44
C SER A 111 -7.04 7.70 -21.38
N PHE A 112 -6.70 8.89 -20.84
CA PHE A 112 -6.37 10.10 -21.57
C PHE A 112 -4.97 10.08 -22.23
N ILE A 113 -4.15 9.03 -21.95
CA ILE A 113 -2.87 8.76 -22.60
C ILE A 113 -3.01 7.46 -23.39
N PRO A 114 -2.64 7.40 -24.67
CA PRO A 114 -2.74 6.19 -25.49
C PRO A 114 -1.97 5.01 -24.87
N ARG A 115 -2.57 3.82 -24.91
CA ARG A 115 -1.94 2.59 -24.41
C ARG A 115 -0.55 2.35 -25.00
N SER A 116 -0.36 2.65 -26.30
CA SER A 116 0.92 2.53 -26.99
C SER A 116 2.05 3.34 -26.36
N TYR A 117 1.74 4.43 -25.71
CA TYR A 117 2.70 5.20 -24.92
C TYR A 117 3.25 4.35 -23.77
N TRP A 118 2.38 3.69 -23.00
CA TRP A 118 2.78 2.82 -21.91
C TRP A 118 3.57 1.62 -22.39
N GLU A 119 3.13 0.99 -23.47
CA GLU A 119 3.84 -0.13 -24.12
C GLU A 119 5.24 0.25 -24.56
N SER A 120 5.43 1.45 -25.11
CA SER A 120 6.76 1.96 -25.51
C SER A 120 7.73 2.14 -24.34
N LYS A 121 7.20 2.18 -23.09
CA LYS A 121 7.98 2.39 -21.86
C LYS A 121 8.36 1.10 -21.14
N ILE A 122 7.89 -0.06 -21.61
CA ILE A 122 8.23 -1.37 -21.01
C ILE A 122 9.75 -1.59 -20.90
N PRO A 123 10.58 -1.31 -21.95
CA PRO A 123 12.03 -1.48 -21.82
C PRO A 123 12.64 -0.60 -20.73
N ASP A 124 12.19 0.65 -20.59
CA ASP A 124 12.66 1.54 -19.54
C ASP A 124 12.23 1.04 -18.16
N MET A 125 11.02 0.51 -18.04
CA MET A 125 10.52 -0.05 -16.78
C MET A 125 11.40 -1.21 -16.31
N ARG A 126 11.74 -2.15 -17.21
CA ARG A 126 12.59 -3.31 -16.91
C ARG A 126 14.03 -2.92 -16.58
N ASN A 127 14.64 -2.12 -17.46
CA ASN A 127 16.09 -1.95 -17.46
C ASN A 127 16.57 -0.75 -16.64
N LYS A 128 15.64 0.12 -16.21
CA LYS A 128 16.01 1.36 -15.56
C LYS A 128 15.24 1.61 -14.26
N TYR A 129 13.89 1.54 -14.29
CA TYR A 129 13.11 2.00 -13.14
C TYR A 129 13.02 0.94 -12.05
N LEU A 130 12.69 -0.29 -12.36
CA LEU A 130 12.67 -1.37 -11.37
C LEU A 130 14.04 -1.57 -10.70
N PRO A 131 15.17 -1.62 -11.43
CA PRO A 131 16.49 -1.78 -10.82
C PRO A 131 16.94 -0.59 -9.93
N GLN A 132 16.39 0.61 -10.17
CA GLN A 132 16.76 1.82 -9.41
C GLN A 132 15.82 2.10 -8.24
N SER A 133 14.75 1.33 -8.07
CA SER A 133 13.74 1.52 -7.05
C SER A 133 13.78 0.42 -6.00
N GLN A 134 13.39 0.78 -4.79
CA GLN A 134 13.01 -0.19 -3.78
C GLN A 134 11.55 -0.57 -4.00
N THR A 135 11.33 -1.77 -4.52
CA THR A 135 9.98 -2.24 -4.83
C THR A 135 9.53 -3.28 -3.81
N LEU A 136 8.33 -3.07 -3.25
CA LEU A 136 7.63 -3.99 -2.38
C LEU A 136 6.45 -4.61 -3.13
N ILE A 137 6.30 -5.91 -2.99
CA ILE A 137 5.26 -6.72 -3.59
C ILE A 137 4.23 -7.07 -2.53
N HIS A 138 2.97 -6.96 -2.89
CA HIS A 138 1.86 -7.55 -2.15
C HIS A 138 1.52 -8.88 -2.82
N GLU A 139 1.57 -9.96 -2.05
CA GLU A 139 1.39 -11.33 -2.51
C GLU A 139 0.21 -11.99 -1.81
N ASP A 140 -0.59 -12.76 -2.54
CA ASP A 140 -1.59 -13.65 -1.97
C ASP A 140 -0.90 -14.90 -1.41
N GLU A 141 -1.03 -15.17 -0.11
CA GLU A 141 -0.34 -16.28 0.55
C GLU A 141 -0.77 -17.67 0.08
N HIS A 142 -1.95 -17.80 -0.54
CA HIS A 142 -2.45 -19.10 -0.96
C HIS A 142 -2.02 -19.45 -2.38
N THR A 143 -1.91 -18.42 -3.23
CA THR A 143 -1.61 -18.60 -4.65
C THR A 143 -0.20 -18.17 -5.02
N ASN A 144 0.50 -17.44 -4.14
CA ASN A 144 1.75 -16.73 -4.39
C ASN A 144 1.64 -15.75 -5.58
N GLU A 145 0.43 -15.32 -5.90
CA GLU A 145 0.19 -14.36 -6.98
C GLU A 145 0.55 -12.94 -6.51
N VAL A 146 1.26 -12.22 -7.36
CA VAL A 146 1.50 -10.78 -7.17
C VAL A 146 0.19 -10.03 -7.39
N THR A 147 -0.37 -9.46 -6.34
CA THR A 147 -1.65 -8.75 -6.34
C THR A 147 -1.53 -7.23 -6.25
N GLY A 148 -0.31 -6.72 -6.24
CA GLY A 148 -0.01 -5.29 -6.28
C GLY A 148 1.43 -5.01 -5.91
N PHE A 149 1.89 -3.79 -6.16
CA PHE A 149 3.24 -3.37 -5.78
C PHE A 149 3.31 -1.87 -5.52
N ILE A 150 4.32 -1.47 -4.76
CA ILE A 150 4.73 -0.08 -4.56
C ILE A 150 6.24 0.03 -4.75
N SER A 151 6.69 1.07 -5.50
CA SER A 151 8.10 1.33 -5.78
C SER A 151 8.48 2.71 -5.25
N LEU A 152 9.60 2.77 -4.55
CA LEU A 152 10.12 4.00 -3.97
C LEU A 152 11.54 4.30 -4.48
N ILE A 153 11.83 5.59 -4.60
CA ILE A 153 13.18 6.12 -4.73
C ILE A 153 13.36 7.09 -3.57
N ASN A 154 14.11 6.69 -2.55
CA ASN A 154 14.15 7.39 -1.26
C ASN A 154 12.75 7.56 -0.66
N ASN A 155 12.29 8.81 -0.45
CA ASN A 155 10.97 9.15 0.08
C ASN A 155 9.92 9.40 -1.03
N TYR A 156 10.30 9.22 -2.30
CA TYR A 156 9.41 9.44 -3.42
C TYR A 156 8.75 8.13 -3.83
N ILE A 157 7.42 8.10 -3.78
CA ILE A 157 6.61 6.98 -4.30
C ILE A 157 6.56 7.13 -5.81
N ALA A 158 7.32 6.30 -6.49
CA ALA A 158 7.43 6.31 -7.94
C ALA A 158 6.30 5.55 -8.62
N ALA A 159 5.78 4.51 -7.95
CA ALA A 159 4.69 3.67 -8.45
C ALA A 159 3.89 3.08 -7.28
N LEU A 160 2.57 3.00 -7.44
CA LEU A 160 1.66 2.20 -6.62
C LEU A 160 0.58 1.66 -7.53
N PHE A 161 0.59 0.36 -7.78
CA PHE A 161 -0.32 -0.27 -8.72
C PHE A 161 -0.95 -1.53 -8.13
N VAL A 162 -2.25 -1.68 -8.41
CA VAL A 162 -3.07 -2.84 -8.07
C VAL A 162 -3.84 -3.21 -9.33
N PRO A 163 -3.87 -4.50 -9.73
CA PRO A 163 -4.65 -4.94 -10.88
C PRO A 163 -6.10 -4.46 -10.79
N PRO A 164 -6.73 -4.06 -11.90
CA PRO A 164 -8.09 -3.49 -11.90
C PRO A 164 -9.12 -4.39 -11.22
N ASP A 165 -9.04 -5.70 -11.40
CA ASP A 165 -9.93 -6.71 -10.81
C ASP A 165 -9.68 -6.96 -9.31
N ARG A 166 -8.57 -6.47 -8.77
CA ARG A 166 -8.21 -6.57 -7.36
C ARG A 166 -8.31 -5.23 -6.61
N GLN A 167 -8.69 -4.15 -7.28
CA GLN A 167 -8.90 -2.86 -6.65
C GLN A 167 -10.10 -2.90 -5.69
N GLY A 168 -10.12 -1.97 -4.72
CA GLY A 168 -11.18 -1.94 -3.69
C GLY A 168 -11.06 -2.99 -2.58
N GLN A 169 -10.06 -3.89 -2.64
CA GLN A 169 -9.83 -4.96 -1.66
C GLN A 169 -8.82 -4.58 -0.55
N GLY A 170 -8.42 -3.31 -0.46
CA GLY A 170 -7.50 -2.83 0.57
C GLY A 170 -6.01 -2.99 0.25
N ILE A 171 -5.63 -3.61 -0.86
CA ILE A 171 -4.23 -3.91 -1.23
C ILE A 171 -3.37 -2.64 -1.25
N GLY A 172 -3.81 -1.60 -1.97
CA GLY A 172 -3.08 -0.32 -2.01
C GLY A 172 -2.95 0.35 -0.65
N GLN A 173 -3.97 0.21 0.22
CA GLN A 173 -3.93 0.72 1.59
C GLN A 173 -2.91 -0.05 2.43
N THR A 174 -2.84 -1.36 2.30
CA THR A 174 -1.89 -2.23 3.01
C THR A 174 -0.44 -1.90 2.62
N LEU A 175 -0.15 -1.77 1.32
CA LEU A 175 1.15 -1.32 0.81
C LEU A 175 1.53 0.07 1.34
N MET A 176 0.61 1.02 1.27
CA MET A 176 0.83 2.38 1.76
C MET A 176 1.08 2.42 3.28
N ALA A 177 0.32 1.67 4.06
CA ALA A 177 0.49 1.59 5.51
C ALA A 177 1.88 1.03 5.88
N HIS A 178 2.34 0.00 5.15
CA HIS A 178 3.68 -0.58 5.34
C HIS A 178 4.79 0.46 5.09
N VAL A 179 4.71 1.19 3.98
CA VAL A 179 5.71 2.22 3.63
C VAL A 179 5.72 3.37 4.64
N LYS A 180 4.56 3.82 5.11
CA LYS A 180 4.46 4.88 6.12
C LYS A 180 5.07 4.52 7.47
N GLN A 181 5.16 3.25 7.82
CA GLN A 181 5.86 2.83 9.03
C GLN A 181 7.37 3.13 8.95
N GLN A 182 7.94 3.04 7.77
CA GLN A 182 9.37 3.19 7.52
C GLN A 182 9.77 4.62 7.14
N HIS A 183 8.83 5.39 6.56
CA HIS A 183 9.06 6.73 6.05
C HIS A 183 8.20 7.76 6.77
N PRO A 184 8.79 8.72 7.53
CA PRO A 184 8.04 9.80 8.17
C PRO A 184 7.47 10.82 7.17
N GLU A 185 8.10 10.93 6.01
CA GLU A 185 7.72 11.82 4.92
C GLU A 185 7.69 11.06 3.61
N LEU A 186 6.70 11.34 2.78
CA LEU A 186 6.56 10.75 1.45
C LEU A 186 6.10 11.82 0.45
N GLU A 187 6.54 11.69 -0.78
CA GLU A 187 6.15 12.55 -1.89
C GLU A 187 5.77 11.70 -3.11
N LEU A 188 4.83 12.17 -3.91
CA LEU A 188 4.45 11.55 -5.17
C LEU A 188 3.91 12.59 -6.16
N ASN A 189 3.83 12.22 -7.44
CA ASN A 189 3.08 12.94 -8.44
C ASN A 189 1.87 12.11 -8.91
N VAL A 190 0.78 12.80 -9.21
CA VAL A 190 -0.45 12.17 -9.71
C VAL A 190 -1.12 13.09 -10.72
N TYR A 191 -1.58 12.54 -11.85
CA TYR A 191 -2.33 13.31 -12.85
C TYR A 191 -3.63 13.85 -12.27
N ALA A 192 -3.96 15.10 -12.58
CA ALA A 192 -5.20 15.76 -12.16
C ALA A 192 -6.45 14.98 -12.62
N GLU A 193 -6.36 14.37 -13.80
CA GLU A 193 -7.44 13.58 -14.41
C GLU A 193 -7.64 12.21 -13.71
N ASN A 194 -6.65 11.72 -12.95
CA ASN A 194 -6.77 10.50 -12.16
C ASN A 194 -7.45 10.79 -10.80
N THR A 195 -8.73 11.11 -10.85
CA THR A 195 -9.52 11.49 -9.66
C THR A 195 -9.60 10.37 -8.61
N GLN A 196 -9.56 9.10 -9.04
CA GLN A 196 -9.57 7.96 -8.14
C GLN A 196 -8.30 7.90 -7.29
N ALA A 197 -7.13 8.05 -7.91
CA ALA A 197 -5.85 8.08 -7.21
C ALA A 197 -5.75 9.31 -6.30
N LEU A 198 -6.18 10.49 -6.76
CA LEU A 198 -6.23 11.70 -5.95
C LEU A 198 -7.07 11.49 -4.68
N ALA A 199 -8.25 10.91 -4.81
CA ALA A 199 -9.12 10.62 -3.67
C ALA A 199 -8.47 9.58 -2.72
N PHE A 200 -7.78 8.57 -3.28
CA PHE A 200 -7.04 7.59 -2.49
C PHE A 200 -5.93 8.26 -1.68
N TYR A 201 -5.04 9.04 -2.31
CA TYR A 201 -3.93 9.69 -1.61
C TYR A 201 -4.40 10.70 -0.56
N LYS A 202 -5.47 11.46 -0.84
CA LYS A 202 -6.08 12.34 0.17
C LYS A 202 -6.56 11.56 1.40
N ARG A 203 -7.23 10.41 1.22
CA ARG A 203 -7.62 9.53 2.34
C ARG A 203 -6.42 8.94 3.07
N GLN A 204 -5.28 8.81 2.38
CA GLN A 204 -4.02 8.40 2.98
C GLN A 204 -3.28 9.57 3.68
N GLY A 205 -3.86 10.76 3.80
CA GLY A 205 -3.28 11.91 4.48
C GLY A 205 -2.26 12.69 3.66
N PHE A 206 -2.23 12.49 2.33
CA PHE A 206 -1.43 13.33 1.44
C PHE A 206 -2.17 14.63 1.12
N THR A 207 -1.42 15.73 1.05
CA THR A 207 -1.90 17.05 0.63
C THR A 207 -1.23 17.51 -0.65
N VAL A 208 -1.96 18.21 -1.50
CA VAL A 208 -1.40 18.82 -2.71
C VAL A 208 -0.48 19.97 -2.29
N THR A 209 0.77 19.95 -2.76
CA THR A 209 1.76 21.00 -2.46
C THR A 209 2.16 21.81 -3.70
N ARG A 210 1.97 21.25 -4.90
CA ARG A 210 2.29 21.91 -6.15
C ARG A 210 1.43 21.35 -7.28
N GLU A 211 1.10 22.23 -8.23
CA GLU A 211 0.53 21.89 -9.52
C GLU A 211 1.55 22.19 -10.62
N GLN A 212 1.66 21.30 -11.59
CA GLN A 212 2.59 21.44 -12.71
C GLN A 212 2.09 20.70 -13.94
N THR A 213 2.69 20.97 -15.10
CA THR A 213 2.44 20.21 -16.33
C THR A 213 3.54 19.17 -16.51
N ASP A 214 3.16 17.91 -16.75
CA ASP A 214 4.10 16.88 -17.17
C ASP A 214 4.58 17.19 -18.60
N GLU A 215 5.88 17.46 -18.73
CA GLU A 215 6.51 17.86 -20.00
C GLU A 215 6.39 16.81 -21.11
N GLN A 216 6.13 15.55 -20.76
CA GLN A 216 6.10 14.45 -21.74
C GLN A 216 4.72 14.20 -22.30
N THR A 217 3.73 14.29 -21.45
CA THR A 217 2.33 14.03 -21.82
C THR A 217 1.54 15.32 -22.03
N GLY A 218 2.07 16.48 -21.59
CA GLY A 218 1.36 17.76 -21.60
C GLY A 218 0.20 17.81 -20.63
N ARG A 219 0.07 16.82 -19.72
CA ARG A 219 -1.05 16.73 -18.79
C ARG A 219 -0.74 17.40 -17.47
N GLN A 220 -1.77 17.94 -16.84
CA GLN A 220 -1.67 18.51 -15.50
C GLN A 220 -1.44 17.40 -14.47
N GLU A 221 -0.50 17.62 -13.57
CA GLU A 221 -0.23 16.74 -12.45
C GLU A 221 -0.08 17.53 -11.14
N PHE A 222 -0.38 16.85 -10.03
CA PHE A 222 -0.19 17.39 -8.69
C PHE A 222 0.98 16.66 -8.02
N THR A 223 1.89 17.43 -7.41
CA THR A 223 2.79 16.90 -6.40
C THR A 223 2.04 16.84 -5.07
N MET A 224 2.03 15.68 -4.44
CA MET A 224 1.39 15.48 -3.14
C MET A 224 2.42 15.02 -2.10
N LYS A 225 2.26 15.50 -0.86
CA LYS A 225 3.14 15.15 0.26
C LYS A 225 2.35 14.60 1.44
N TYR A 226 2.96 13.64 2.10
CA TYR A 226 2.55 13.11 3.39
C TYR A 226 3.65 13.39 4.41
N GLN A 227 3.25 13.83 5.61
CA GLN A 227 4.13 13.96 6.77
C GLN A 227 3.44 13.36 7.99
N ARG A 228 4.18 12.51 8.72
CA ARG A 228 3.64 11.87 9.93
C ARG A 228 3.46 12.91 11.03
N GLY A 229 2.24 13.02 11.57
CA GLY A 229 1.94 13.93 12.68
C GLY A 229 1.68 15.38 12.25
N ALA A 230 1.50 15.63 10.96
CA ALA A 230 1.03 16.94 10.46
C ALA A 230 -0.49 17.07 10.60
#